data_6a85cd57e931b57cbe6686f29c036d62
#
_entry.id   6a85cd57e931b57cbe6686f29c036d62
#
_cell.length_a   1.000
_cell.length_b   1.000
_cell.length_c   1.000
_cell.angle_alpha   90.00
_cell.angle_beta   90.00
_cell.angle_gamma   90.00
#
_symmetry.space_group_name_H-M   'P 1'
#
loop_
_entity.id
_entity.type
_entity.pdbx_description
1 polymer ?
#
loop_
_entity_poly.entity_id
_entity_poly.type
_entity_poly.pdbx_seq_one_letter_code
_entity_poly.pdbx_strand_id
1 'polypeptide(L)'
;MNDQSERLFFESDFNPFEFLKIANEKMDNKLTEVDGREMVIRALNDMDMFGKYRDILKRLVRKSGLLPYLRSEFHDLNYEERMAIDLFTPVKDSDFTLHSMQLKIYNILIEGTNVVLSAPTSMGKSAVVDTLIESGKYDVIVIIVPTIALIDETRKRLTTKFRSDYDIIHHSIQTVKKNKNIFVLTQERFNERNDIEVVDLFVMDEFYKLSFKKDLEDERVISLNIALSKLLSISKQFYLIGPFIEDIRGLSDVAPDFYYVNTNFNTVAVNIYEFNLAANDVNAKGDKTIEILKKYDGQTIIYCRSPNSASEIVKRLISEEVTGTFSSEYVSWVKDREGANKQVISSQADSLIK
;
A
#
# COMPACT_ATOMS: atom_id res chain seq x y z
N MET A 1 -8.42 -21.50 5.74
CA MET A 1 -9.71 -20.84 5.98
C MET A 1 -10.25 -20.06 4.77
N ASN A 2 -9.40 -19.69 3.79
CA ASN A 2 -9.83 -18.92 2.61
C ASN A 2 -10.60 -19.69 1.53
N ASP A 3 -10.63 -21.02 1.62
CA ASP A 3 -11.27 -21.90 0.61
C ASP A 3 -12.82 -21.86 0.66
N GLN A 4 -13.41 -21.49 1.78
CA GLN A 4 -14.87 -21.48 1.94
C GLN A 4 -15.57 -20.26 1.33
N SER A 5 -14.95 -19.09 1.34
CA SER A 5 -15.59 -17.88 0.79
C SER A 5 -15.59 -17.85 -0.74
N GLU A 6 -14.56 -18.39 -1.40
CA GLU A 6 -14.56 -18.54 -2.87
C GLU A 6 -15.51 -19.62 -3.34
N ARG A 7 -15.59 -20.76 -2.62
CA ARG A 7 -16.54 -21.81 -2.97
C ARG A 7 -17.99 -21.33 -2.93
N LEU A 8 -18.32 -20.43 -1.98
CA LEU A 8 -19.67 -19.88 -1.84
C LEU A 8 -20.11 -19.06 -3.08
N PHE A 9 -19.21 -18.39 -3.80
CA PHE A 9 -19.55 -17.64 -5.01
C PHE A 9 -19.75 -18.49 -6.26
N PHE A 10 -19.23 -19.72 -6.29
CA PHE A 10 -19.30 -20.62 -7.43
C PHE A 10 -20.26 -21.79 -7.27
N GLU A 11 -20.93 -21.92 -6.11
CA GLU A 11 -21.93 -22.96 -5.87
C GLU A 11 -23.26 -22.57 -6.52
N SER A 12 -23.94 -23.55 -7.13
CA SER A 12 -25.25 -23.38 -7.78
C SER A 12 -26.35 -22.85 -6.84
N ASP A 13 -26.15 -22.99 -5.52
CA ASP A 13 -27.09 -22.64 -4.46
C ASP A 13 -26.64 -21.41 -3.64
N PHE A 14 -25.82 -20.51 -4.21
CA PHE A 14 -25.37 -19.30 -3.53
C PHE A 14 -26.54 -18.43 -3.07
N ASN A 15 -26.60 -18.17 -1.75
CA ASN A 15 -27.62 -17.30 -1.15
C ASN A 15 -27.00 -15.97 -0.70
N PRO A 16 -27.22 -14.87 -1.45
CA PRO A 16 -26.63 -13.57 -1.13
C PRO A 16 -27.04 -13.04 0.25
N PHE A 17 -28.25 -13.31 0.72
CA PHE A 17 -28.72 -12.87 2.03
C PHE A 17 -27.95 -13.59 3.16
N GLU A 18 -27.83 -14.90 3.08
CA GLU A 18 -27.12 -15.68 4.10
C GLU A 18 -25.63 -15.29 4.13
N PHE A 19 -25.03 -15.01 2.97
CA PHE A 19 -23.66 -14.52 2.88
C PHE A 19 -23.49 -13.18 3.64
N LEU A 20 -24.37 -12.20 3.42
CA LEU A 20 -24.32 -10.91 4.11
C LEU A 20 -24.60 -11.04 5.62
N LYS A 21 -25.46 -11.98 6.02
CA LYS A 21 -25.74 -12.28 7.41
C LYS A 21 -24.49 -12.85 8.10
N ILE A 22 -23.82 -13.83 7.49
CA ILE A 22 -22.56 -14.38 7.98
C ILE A 22 -21.47 -13.29 8.07
N ALA A 23 -21.35 -12.43 7.07
CA ALA A 23 -20.42 -11.31 7.09
C ALA A 23 -20.69 -10.39 8.27
N ASN A 24 -21.98 -10.07 8.54
CA ASN A 24 -22.38 -9.26 9.69
C ASN A 24 -22.01 -9.91 11.03
N GLU A 25 -22.32 -11.20 11.20
CA GLU A 25 -21.99 -11.96 12.43
C GLU A 25 -20.48 -12.03 12.67
N LYS A 26 -19.69 -12.25 11.62
CA LYS A 26 -18.22 -12.25 11.70
C LYS A 26 -17.68 -10.89 12.13
N MET A 27 -18.25 -9.79 11.64
CA MET A 27 -17.82 -8.44 12.02
C MET A 27 -18.15 -8.07 13.47
N ASP A 28 -19.11 -8.72 14.12
CA ASP A 28 -19.43 -8.51 15.53
C ASP A 28 -18.44 -9.20 16.49
N ASN A 29 -17.59 -10.09 15.97
CA ASN A 29 -16.58 -10.80 16.74
C ASN A 29 -15.18 -10.32 16.35
N LYS A 30 -14.41 -9.79 17.31
CA LYS A 30 -13.04 -9.29 17.11
C LYS A 30 -12.07 -10.30 16.48
N LEU A 31 -12.29 -11.61 16.71
CA LEU A 31 -11.44 -12.67 16.16
C LEU A 31 -11.70 -12.93 14.68
N THR A 32 -12.89 -12.62 14.19
CA THR A 32 -13.34 -12.87 12.80
C THR A 32 -13.71 -11.60 12.04
N GLU A 33 -13.50 -10.42 12.65
CA GLU A 33 -13.82 -9.12 12.04
C GLU A 33 -13.14 -8.91 10.69
N VAL A 34 -11.89 -9.36 10.56
CA VAL A 34 -11.12 -9.27 9.30
C VAL A 34 -11.78 -10.11 8.22
N ASP A 35 -12.20 -11.35 8.54
CA ASP A 35 -12.89 -12.22 7.59
C ASP A 35 -14.23 -11.62 7.17
N GLY A 36 -14.99 -11.07 8.14
CA GLY A 36 -16.26 -10.39 7.86
C GLY A 36 -16.09 -9.18 6.92
N ARG A 37 -15.05 -8.37 7.14
CA ARG A 37 -14.72 -7.24 6.26
C ARG A 37 -14.32 -7.71 4.87
N GLU A 38 -13.52 -8.78 4.78
CA GLU A 38 -13.14 -9.38 3.50
C GLU A 38 -14.36 -9.87 2.72
N MET A 39 -15.34 -10.49 3.38
CA MET A 39 -16.61 -10.88 2.75
C MET A 39 -17.36 -9.67 2.19
N VAL A 40 -17.38 -8.53 2.90
CA VAL A 40 -17.99 -7.29 2.39
C VAL A 40 -17.25 -6.78 1.15
N ILE A 41 -15.92 -6.81 1.13
CA ILE A 41 -15.11 -6.41 -0.03
C ILE A 41 -15.41 -7.31 -1.25
N ARG A 42 -15.53 -8.61 -1.03
CA ARG A 42 -15.92 -9.57 -2.09
C ARG A 42 -17.33 -9.29 -2.62
N ALA A 43 -18.30 -8.99 -1.74
CA ALA A 43 -19.64 -8.62 -2.16
C ALA A 43 -19.66 -7.32 -2.98
N LEU A 44 -18.76 -6.36 -2.69
CA LEU A 44 -18.60 -5.15 -3.50
C LEU A 44 -18.04 -5.43 -4.90
N ASN A 45 -17.18 -6.44 -5.06
CA ASN A 45 -16.64 -6.84 -6.36
C ASN A 45 -17.72 -7.45 -7.27
N ASP A 46 -18.75 -8.06 -6.69
CA ASP A 46 -19.83 -8.76 -7.41
C ASP A 46 -21.23 -8.20 -7.07
N MET A 47 -21.36 -6.86 -7.03
CA MET A 47 -22.56 -6.15 -6.56
C MET A 47 -23.86 -6.59 -7.25
N ASP A 48 -23.81 -7.04 -8.49
CA ASP A 48 -24.98 -7.50 -9.25
C ASP A 48 -25.67 -8.70 -8.58
N MET A 49 -24.89 -9.57 -7.94
CA MET A 49 -25.44 -10.73 -7.20
C MET A 49 -26.23 -10.29 -5.96
N PHE A 50 -25.94 -9.10 -5.43
CA PHE A 50 -26.55 -8.55 -4.21
C PHE A 50 -27.61 -7.49 -4.47
N GLY A 51 -28.05 -7.32 -5.71
CA GLY A 51 -28.98 -6.24 -6.12
C GLY A 51 -30.19 -6.04 -5.24
N LYS A 52 -30.87 -7.14 -4.81
CA LYS A 52 -32.03 -7.10 -3.89
C LYS A 52 -31.66 -6.70 -2.46
N TYR A 53 -30.40 -6.84 -2.08
CA TYR A 53 -29.87 -6.61 -0.73
C TYR A 53 -28.89 -5.45 -0.67
N ARG A 54 -28.94 -4.55 -1.68
CA ARG A 54 -28.04 -3.41 -1.83
C ARG A 54 -28.02 -2.52 -0.58
N ASP A 55 -29.16 -2.28 0.06
CA ASP A 55 -29.21 -1.48 1.28
C ASP A 55 -28.57 -2.17 2.49
N ILE A 56 -28.65 -3.51 2.55
CA ILE A 56 -27.95 -4.28 3.58
C ILE A 56 -26.43 -4.18 3.33
N LEU A 57 -26.00 -4.33 2.08
CA LEU A 57 -24.57 -4.20 1.71
C LEU A 57 -24.04 -2.81 2.06
N LYS A 58 -24.75 -1.70 1.77
CA LYS A 58 -24.36 -0.35 2.18
C LYS A 58 -24.15 -0.23 3.69
N ARG A 59 -25.06 -0.80 4.49
CA ARG A 59 -24.93 -0.80 5.95
C ARG A 59 -23.70 -1.59 6.42
N LEU A 60 -23.40 -2.71 5.79
CA LEU A 60 -22.22 -3.51 6.10
C LEU A 60 -20.93 -2.82 5.69
N VAL A 61 -20.89 -2.12 4.54
CA VAL A 61 -19.75 -1.28 4.12
C VAL A 61 -19.47 -0.19 5.15
N ARG A 62 -20.53 0.49 5.64
CA ARG A 62 -20.39 1.48 6.72
C ARG A 62 -19.89 0.83 8.03
N LYS A 63 -20.50 -0.28 8.44
CA LYS A 63 -20.12 -1.03 9.65
C LYS A 63 -18.68 -1.51 9.61
N SER A 64 -18.22 -1.97 8.44
CA SER A 64 -16.84 -2.44 8.24
C SER A 64 -15.80 -1.31 8.19
N GLY A 65 -16.22 -0.05 8.19
CA GLY A 65 -15.33 1.11 8.13
C GLY A 65 -14.75 1.38 6.73
N LEU A 66 -15.36 0.84 5.69
CA LEU A 66 -14.90 0.93 4.30
C LEU A 66 -15.53 2.13 3.57
N LEU A 67 -15.53 3.32 4.18
CA LEU A 67 -16.25 4.52 3.71
C LEU A 67 -15.84 4.99 2.29
N PRO A 68 -14.58 4.88 1.83
CA PRO A 68 -14.24 5.15 0.44
C PRO A 68 -15.08 4.35 -0.55
N TYR A 69 -15.31 3.06 -0.29
CA TYR A 69 -16.18 2.24 -1.15
C TYR A 69 -17.65 2.63 -1.08
N LEU A 70 -18.11 3.13 0.07
CA LEU A 70 -19.47 3.67 0.15
C LEU A 70 -19.63 4.89 -0.80
N ARG A 71 -18.60 5.72 -0.91
CA ARG A 71 -18.59 6.90 -1.79
C ARG A 71 -18.45 6.53 -3.26
N SER A 72 -17.57 5.55 -3.60
CA SER A 72 -17.28 5.21 -5.00
C SER A 72 -18.30 4.30 -5.65
N GLU A 73 -18.82 3.30 -4.90
CA GLU A 73 -19.65 2.23 -5.48
C GLU A 73 -21.17 2.52 -5.42
N PHE A 74 -21.60 3.51 -4.61
CA PHE A 74 -23.01 3.81 -4.42
C PHE A 74 -23.34 5.25 -4.78
N HIS A 75 -24.20 5.45 -5.76
CA HIS A 75 -24.63 6.78 -6.22
C HIS A 75 -25.94 7.26 -5.57
N ASP A 76 -26.71 6.33 -4.98
CA ASP A 76 -28.02 6.54 -4.35
C ASP A 76 -27.91 6.66 -2.82
N LEU A 77 -27.00 7.54 -2.36
CA LEU A 77 -26.74 7.74 -0.93
C LEU A 77 -27.85 8.54 -0.24
N ASN A 78 -28.32 8.04 0.89
CA ASN A 78 -29.23 8.76 1.77
C ASN A 78 -28.48 9.79 2.64
N TYR A 79 -29.22 10.52 3.47
CA TYR A 79 -28.66 11.59 4.31
C TYR A 79 -27.63 11.05 5.32
N GLU A 80 -27.93 9.91 5.99
CA GLU A 80 -27.02 9.31 6.98
C GLU A 80 -25.72 8.81 6.35
N GLU A 81 -25.81 8.27 5.14
CA GLU A 81 -24.65 7.77 4.38
C GLU A 81 -23.73 8.93 3.95
N ARG A 82 -24.32 10.05 3.49
CA ARG A 82 -23.59 11.27 3.16
C ARG A 82 -22.90 11.85 4.40
N MET A 83 -23.63 11.97 5.53
CA MET A 83 -23.02 12.41 6.79
C MET A 83 -21.87 11.50 7.22
N ALA A 84 -22.01 10.17 7.06
CA ALA A 84 -20.93 9.25 7.38
C ALA A 84 -19.69 9.51 6.51
N ILE A 85 -19.87 9.72 5.21
CA ILE A 85 -18.76 10.06 4.30
C ILE A 85 -18.09 11.38 4.71
N ASP A 86 -18.89 12.42 5.01
CA ASP A 86 -18.37 13.72 5.42
C ASP A 86 -17.55 13.63 6.71
N LEU A 87 -17.99 12.83 7.70
CA LEU A 87 -17.24 12.58 8.93
C LEU A 87 -15.88 11.88 8.68
N PHE A 88 -15.79 11.09 7.61
CA PHE A 88 -14.56 10.39 7.21
C PHE A 88 -13.76 11.14 6.14
N THR A 89 -14.15 12.38 5.83
CA THR A 89 -13.45 13.31 4.96
C THR A 89 -12.95 14.50 5.78
N PRO A 90 -11.83 14.35 6.53
CA PRO A 90 -11.44 15.30 7.58
C PRO A 90 -10.97 16.65 7.06
N VAL A 91 -10.57 16.74 5.80
CA VAL A 91 -10.19 18.00 5.17
C VAL A 91 -11.39 18.50 4.36
N LYS A 92 -11.79 19.76 4.62
CA LYS A 92 -12.92 20.38 3.94
C LYS A 92 -12.66 20.46 2.44
N ASP A 93 -13.71 20.16 1.67
CA ASP A 93 -13.69 20.16 0.20
C ASP A 93 -12.70 19.14 -0.43
N SER A 94 -12.20 18.19 0.37
CA SER A 94 -11.38 17.08 -0.12
C SER A 94 -12.23 16.04 -0.84
N ASP A 95 -11.69 15.52 -1.94
CA ASP A 95 -12.26 14.34 -2.62
C ASP A 95 -11.88 13.04 -1.93
N PHE A 96 -11.08 13.11 -0.86
CA PHE A 96 -10.46 11.96 -0.26
C PHE A 96 -11.15 11.55 1.05
N THR A 97 -11.89 10.45 1.01
CA THR A 97 -12.52 9.83 2.18
C THR A 97 -11.61 8.76 2.76
N LEU A 98 -11.42 8.75 4.06
CA LEU A 98 -10.59 7.79 4.77
C LEU A 98 -11.40 6.54 5.18
N HIS A 99 -10.74 5.38 5.23
CA HIS A 99 -11.24 4.23 5.96
C HIS A 99 -11.20 4.48 7.47
N SER A 100 -12.00 3.75 8.26
CA SER A 100 -12.13 4.01 9.70
C SER A 100 -10.79 3.98 10.47
N MET A 101 -9.92 3.02 10.16
CA MET A 101 -8.61 2.92 10.79
C MET A 101 -7.67 4.05 10.34
N GLN A 102 -7.74 4.47 9.08
CA GLN A 102 -6.97 5.61 8.58
C GLN A 102 -7.39 6.91 9.27
N LEU A 103 -8.70 7.15 9.43
CA LEU A 103 -9.22 8.32 10.15
C LEU A 103 -8.79 8.31 11.61
N LYS A 104 -8.81 7.14 12.28
CA LYS A 104 -8.33 7.02 13.65
C LYS A 104 -6.87 7.44 13.79
N ILE A 105 -6.00 6.97 12.88
CA ILE A 105 -4.58 7.33 12.89
C ILE A 105 -4.39 8.81 12.56
N TYR A 106 -5.12 9.32 11.56
CA TYR A 106 -5.12 10.74 11.22
C TYR A 106 -5.45 11.63 12.42
N ASN A 107 -6.52 11.30 13.17
CA ASN A 107 -6.94 12.08 14.34
C ASN A 107 -5.86 12.10 15.44
N ILE A 108 -5.22 10.96 15.71
CA ILE A 108 -4.13 10.88 16.69
C ILE A 108 -2.95 11.78 16.26
N LEU A 109 -2.59 11.73 14.96
CA LEU A 109 -1.48 12.53 14.41
C LEU A 109 -1.83 14.04 14.37
N ILE A 110 -3.06 14.38 13.94
CA ILE A 110 -3.45 15.79 13.82
C ILE A 110 -3.54 16.47 15.21
N GLU A 111 -3.78 15.71 16.28
CA GLU A 111 -3.73 16.17 17.67
C GLU A 111 -2.29 16.37 18.18
N GLY A 112 -1.26 15.96 17.43
CA GLY A 112 0.14 16.16 17.75
C GLY A 112 0.82 14.95 18.42
N THR A 113 0.13 13.82 18.55
CA THR A 113 0.69 12.61 19.14
C THR A 113 1.53 11.85 18.11
N ASN A 114 2.70 11.36 18.52
CA ASN A 114 3.52 10.48 17.72
C ASN A 114 2.86 9.12 17.52
N VAL A 115 3.01 8.51 16.35
CA VAL A 115 2.41 7.23 16.06
C VAL A 115 3.43 6.26 15.47
N VAL A 116 3.40 5.03 15.98
CA VAL A 116 4.05 3.86 15.39
C VAL A 116 2.96 2.93 14.90
N LEU A 117 2.92 2.69 13.60
CA LEU A 117 1.90 1.86 12.94
C LEU A 117 2.48 0.54 12.45
N SER A 118 1.91 -0.57 12.94
CA SER A 118 2.05 -1.90 12.39
C SER A 118 0.75 -2.29 11.68
N ALA A 119 0.77 -2.34 10.35
CA ALA A 119 -0.42 -2.61 9.55
C ALA A 119 -0.07 -3.30 8.22
N PRO A 120 -0.99 -4.11 7.65
CA PRO A 120 -0.77 -4.70 6.33
C PRO A 120 -0.57 -3.63 5.25
N THR A 121 0.13 -3.99 4.17
CA THR A 121 0.37 -3.08 3.03
C THR A 121 -0.93 -2.62 2.38
N SER A 122 -1.94 -3.47 2.36
CA SER A 122 -3.27 -3.19 1.81
C SER A 122 -4.07 -2.12 2.56
N MET A 123 -3.65 -1.70 3.76
CA MET A 123 -4.38 -0.69 4.54
C MET A 123 -4.40 0.71 3.90
N GLY A 124 -3.54 0.98 2.91
CA GLY A 124 -3.45 2.31 2.29
C GLY A 124 -2.81 3.36 3.19
N LYS A 125 -1.68 3.03 3.80
CA LYS A 125 -0.93 3.89 4.76
C LYS A 125 -0.57 5.26 4.22
N SER A 126 -0.27 5.35 2.91
CA SER A 126 0.05 6.61 2.22
C SER A 126 -1.11 7.62 2.21
N ALA A 127 -2.33 7.14 2.29
CA ALA A 127 -3.53 7.99 2.35
C ALA A 127 -3.55 8.88 3.59
N VAL A 128 -3.15 8.36 4.74
CA VAL A 128 -3.05 9.13 5.98
C VAL A 128 -2.01 10.26 5.83
N VAL A 129 -0.85 9.96 5.21
CA VAL A 129 0.19 10.96 4.96
C VAL A 129 -0.31 12.06 4.02
N ASP A 130 -0.99 11.69 2.93
CA ASP A 130 -1.56 12.65 1.99
C ASP A 130 -2.58 13.57 2.67
N THR A 131 -3.46 13.02 3.51
CA THR A 131 -4.46 13.80 4.25
C THR A 131 -3.83 14.72 5.30
N LEU A 132 -2.73 14.29 5.96
CA LEU A 132 -1.96 15.16 6.86
C LEU A 132 -1.32 16.32 6.12
N ILE A 133 -0.78 16.11 4.94
CA ILE A 133 -0.24 17.18 4.08
C ILE A 133 -1.36 18.13 3.65
N GLU A 134 -2.48 17.58 3.20
CA GLU A 134 -3.65 18.35 2.74
C GLU A 134 -4.27 19.22 3.85
N SER A 135 -4.14 18.82 5.13
CA SER A 135 -4.59 19.60 6.28
C SER A 135 -3.87 20.96 6.39
N GLY A 136 -2.71 21.11 5.77
CA GLY A 136 -1.91 22.34 5.81
C GLY A 136 -1.25 22.65 7.15
N LYS A 137 -1.36 21.75 8.15
CA LYS A 137 -0.83 21.93 9.52
C LYS A 137 0.71 21.98 9.56
N TYR A 138 1.39 21.29 8.67
CA TYR A 138 2.83 21.10 8.68
C TYR A 138 3.50 21.88 7.55
N ASP A 139 4.52 22.67 7.85
CA ASP A 139 5.26 23.42 6.85
C ASP A 139 6.47 22.65 6.33
N VAL A 140 7.17 21.92 7.21
CA VAL A 140 8.35 21.12 6.85
C VAL A 140 8.09 19.64 7.18
N ILE A 141 8.01 18.84 6.13
CA ILE A 141 7.74 17.40 6.23
C ILE A 141 8.91 16.62 5.62
N VAL A 142 9.40 15.60 6.33
CA VAL A 142 10.41 14.67 5.83
C VAL A 142 9.81 13.27 5.71
N ILE A 143 9.90 12.67 4.52
CA ILE A 143 9.44 11.31 4.26
C ILE A 143 10.65 10.47 3.88
N ILE A 144 11.02 9.53 4.73
CA ILE A 144 12.09 8.56 4.47
C ILE A 144 11.47 7.32 3.86
N VAL A 145 11.95 6.98 2.66
CA VAL A 145 11.54 5.78 1.92
C VAL A 145 12.73 4.88 1.65
N PRO A 146 12.54 3.54 1.61
CA PRO A 146 13.66 2.59 1.58
C PRO A 146 14.38 2.52 0.22
N THR A 147 13.80 3.01 -0.87
CA THR A 147 14.38 2.85 -2.22
C THR A 147 14.19 4.08 -3.10
N ILE A 148 15.06 4.25 -4.10
CA ILE A 148 14.95 5.31 -5.12
C ILE A 148 13.65 5.17 -5.94
N ALA A 149 13.21 3.94 -6.21
CA ALA A 149 11.95 3.72 -6.92
C ALA A 149 10.75 4.28 -6.14
N LEU A 150 10.73 4.11 -4.81
CA LEU A 150 9.70 4.68 -3.94
C LEU A 150 9.81 6.22 -3.80
N ILE A 151 11.03 6.78 -3.94
CA ILE A 151 11.16 8.24 -4.07
C ILE A 151 10.38 8.72 -5.30
N ASP A 152 10.61 8.11 -6.46
CA ASP A 152 9.99 8.55 -7.71
C ASP A 152 8.47 8.38 -7.69
N GLU A 153 7.96 7.28 -7.16
CA GLU A 153 6.52 7.03 -6.97
C GLU A 153 5.90 8.08 -6.05
N THR A 154 6.46 8.24 -4.84
CA THR A 154 5.96 9.19 -3.85
C THR A 154 6.04 10.62 -4.35
N ARG A 155 7.17 11.01 -4.98
CA ARG A 155 7.34 12.33 -5.59
C ARG A 155 6.29 12.61 -6.66
N LYS A 156 6.07 11.69 -7.60
CA LYS A 156 5.04 11.87 -8.65
C LYS A 156 3.67 12.10 -8.03
N ARG A 157 3.27 11.27 -7.09
CA ARG A 157 1.99 11.36 -6.38
C ARG A 157 1.84 12.69 -5.65
N LEU A 158 2.83 13.11 -4.86
CA LEU A 158 2.79 14.35 -4.08
C LEU A 158 2.89 15.59 -4.99
N THR A 159 3.69 15.55 -6.06
CA THR A 159 3.77 16.66 -7.01
C THR A 159 2.44 16.92 -7.70
N THR A 160 1.71 15.87 -8.07
CA THR A 160 0.39 16.00 -8.69
C THR A 160 -0.60 16.70 -7.77
N LYS A 161 -0.54 16.39 -6.46
CA LYS A 161 -1.53 16.88 -5.47
C LYS A 161 -1.13 18.23 -4.83
N PHE A 162 0.15 18.41 -4.49
CA PHE A 162 0.57 19.46 -3.55
C PHE A 162 1.62 20.44 -4.07
N ARG A 163 2.00 20.39 -5.37
CA ARG A 163 3.01 21.29 -5.93
C ARG A 163 2.63 22.78 -5.89
N SER A 164 1.36 23.11 -5.75
CA SER A 164 0.91 24.50 -5.57
C SER A 164 1.41 25.09 -4.26
N ASP A 165 1.33 24.31 -3.18
CA ASP A 165 1.55 24.76 -1.82
C ASP A 165 2.96 24.43 -1.31
N TYR A 166 3.49 23.27 -1.69
CA TYR A 166 4.77 22.76 -1.22
C TYR A 166 5.82 22.71 -2.32
N ASP A 167 7.09 22.84 -1.93
CA ASP A 167 8.23 22.43 -2.74
C ASP A 167 8.56 20.96 -2.44
N ILE A 168 8.60 20.13 -3.49
CA ILE A 168 8.84 18.69 -3.36
C ILE A 168 10.31 18.40 -3.65
N ILE A 169 11.08 18.08 -2.62
CA ILE A 169 12.52 17.92 -2.66
C ILE A 169 12.87 16.42 -2.56
N HIS A 170 13.63 15.91 -3.53
CA HIS A 170 13.93 14.47 -3.64
C HIS A 170 15.41 14.17 -3.91
N HIS A 171 16.25 15.21 -3.95
CA HIS A 171 17.69 15.10 -4.13
C HIS A 171 18.44 15.77 -2.97
N SER A 172 19.62 15.21 -2.60
CA SER A 172 20.44 15.75 -1.50
C SER A 172 20.96 17.17 -1.79
N ILE A 173 21.19 17.53 -3.06
CA ILE A 173 21.71 18.83 -3.49
C ILE A 173 20.62 19.84 -3.93
N GLN A 174 19.36 19.44 -3.94
CA GLN A 174 18.26 20.30 -4.39
C GLN A 174 18.00 21.40 -3.36
N THR A 175 18.01 22.66 -3.80
CA THR A 175 17.77 23.83 -2.94
C THR A 175 16.28 24.03 -2.67
N VAL A 176 15.99 24.49 -1.46
CA VAL A 176 14.64 24.87 -1.00
C VAL A 176 14.23 26.19 -1.63
N LYS A 177 13.01 26.28 -2.16
CA LYS A 177 12.50 27.49 -2.85
C LYS A 177 11.27 28.10 -2.19
N LYS A 178 10.52 27.33 -1.40
CA LYS A 178 9.29 27.75 -0.72
C LYS A 178 9.45 27.66 0.79
N ASN A 179 8.52 28.28 1.53
CA ASN A 179 8.46 28.14 2.98
C ASN A 179 7.92 26.77 3.39
N LYS A 180 7.02 26.18 2.59
CA LYS A 180 6.49 24.83 2.81
C LYS A 180 7.22 23.80 1.95
N ASN A 181 7.75 22.77 2.60
CA ASN A 181 8.65 21.81 1.95
C ASN A 181 8.31 20.37 2.33
N ILE A 182 8.31 19.50 1.33
CA ILE A 182 8.23 18.06 1.54
C ILE A 182 9.50 17.41 0.99
N PHE A 183 10.31 16.85 1.86
CA PHE A 183 11.49 16.10 1.50
C PHE A 183 11.14 14.63 1.36
N VAL A 184 11.32 14.04 0.18
CA VAL A 184 11.14 12.61 -0.09
C VAL A 184 12.50 12.01 -0.40
N LEU A 185 13.11 11.36 0.57
CA LEU A 185 14.52 10.98 0.53
C LEU A 185 14.72 9.52 0.98
N THR A 186 15.80 8.88 0.55
CA THR A 186 16.33 7.72 1.25
C THR A 186 17.11 8.18 2.48
N GLN A 187 17.41 7.26 3.40
CA GLN A 187 18.21 7.56 4.60
C GLN A 187 19.60 8.13 4.24
N GLU A 188 20.22 7.62 3.18
CA GLU A 188 21.53 8.08 2.72
C GLU A 188 21.46 9.55 2.26
N ARG A 189 20.49 9.87 1.38
CA ARG A 189 20.29 11.24 0.88
C ARG A 189 19.90 12.22 1.98
N PHE A 190 19.17 11.78 2.99
CA PHE A 190 18.86 12.60 4.15
C PHE A 190 20.09 12.87 5.00
N ASN A 191 20.93 11.86 5.26
CA ASN A 191 22.15 12.00 6.04
C ASN A 191 23.18 12.95 5.40
N GLU A 192 23.19 13.06 4.06
CA GLU A 192 24.03 13.99 3.31
C GLU A 192 23.58 15.47 3.45
N ARG A 193 22.34 15.74 3.88
CA ARG A 193 21.81 17.10 4.02
C ARG A 193 22.10 17.67 5.41
N ASN A 194 22.56 18.94 5.43
CA ASN A 194 22.81 19.67 6.69
C ASN A 194 21.99 20.96 6.78
N ASP A 195 21.11 21.20 5.83
CA ASP A 195 20.28 22.41 5.71
C ASP A 195 18.85 22.24 6.27
N ILE A 196 18.54 21.08 6.84
CA ILE A 196 17.26 20.79 7.47
C ILE A 196 17.45 20.93 8.98
N GLU A 197 17.03 22.07 9.54
CA GLU A 197 17.24 22.41 10.96
C GLU A 197 16.02 22.05 11.84
N VAL A 198 14.82 22.22 11.32
CA VAL A 198 13.55 21.95 12.03
C VAL A 198 12.59 21.24 11.10
N VAL A 199 11.97 20.18 11.61
CA VAL A 199 10.97 19.37 10.92
C VAL A 199 9.68 19.36 11.74
N ASP A 200 8.54 19.67 11.13
CA ASP A 200 7.26 19.59 11.83
C ASP A 200 6.77 18.15 11.97
N LEU A 201 6.91 17.36 10.89
CA LEU A 201 6.54 15.95 10.86
C LEU A 201 7.56 15.16 10.05
N PHE A 202 8.10 14.09 10.62
CA PHE A 202 8.74 13.10 9.76
C PHE A 202 7.95 11.79 9.68
N VAL A 203 7.98 11.19 8.51
CA VAL A 203 7.40 9.89 8.22
C VAL A 203 8.53 8.93 7.81
N MET A 204 8.61 7.77 8.44
CA MET A 204 9.59 6.75 8.06
C MET A 204 8.85 5.48 7.67
N ASP A 205 8.93 5.12 6.40
CA ASP A 205 8.35 3.89 5.89
C ASP A 205 9.32 2.71 6.07
N GLU A 206 8.75 1.54 6.32
CA GLU A 206 9.50 0.30 6.58
C GLU A 206 10.50 0.41 7.76
N PHE A 207 10.13 1.15 8.82
CA PHE A 207 11.02 1.40 9.96
C PHE A 207 11.49 0.12 10.69
N TYR A 208 10.83 -1.02 10.52
CA TYR A 208 11.28 -2.31 11.05
C TYR A 208 12.68 -2.73 10.55
N LYS A 209 13.16 -2.11 9.47
CA LYS A 209 14.53 -2.28 8.97
C LYS A 209 15.59 -1.64 9.88
N LEU A 210 15.20 -0.91 10.92
CA LEU A 210 16.12 -0.43 11.97
C LEU A 210 16.74 -1.59 12.77
N SER A 211 16.06 -2.73 12.84
CA SER A 211 16.52 -3.90 13.61
C SER A 211 17.69 -4.58 12.92
N PHE A 212 18.78 -4.77 13.65
CA PHE A 212 19.93 -5.55 13.21
C PHE A 212 19.57 -7.03 13.17
N LYS A 213 19.41 -7.58 11.97
CA LYS A 213 19.37 -9.04 11.77
C LYS A 213 20.81 -9.54 11.73
N LYS A 214 21.26 -10.29 12.72
CA LYS A 214 22.51 -11.06 12.84
C LYS A 214 23.82 -10.51 12.24
N ASP A 215 23.78 -9.66 11.21
CA ASP A 215 24.94 -9.03 10.59
C ASP A 215 24.97 -7.54 11.01
N LEU A 216 25.82 -7.25 12.02
CA LEU A 216 26.05 -5.89 12.55
C LEU A 216 26.71 -4.93 11.53
N GLU A 217 27.02 -5.41 10.33
CA GLU A 217 27.77 -4.69 9.29
C GLU A 217 26.87 -4.20 8.11
N ASP A 218 25.55 -4.25 8.22
CA ASP A 218 24.70 -3.70 7.17
C ASP A 218 24.73 -2.16 7.22
N GLU A 219 25.53 -1.57 6.35
CA GLU A 219 25.70 -0.11 6.21
C GLU A 219 24.37 0.63 6.06
N ARG A 220 23.36 -0.02 5.47
CA ARG A 220 22.03 0.58 5.29
C ARG A 220 21.26 0.65 6.61
N VAL A 221 21.37 -0.36 7.47
CA VAL A 221 20.78 -0.36 8.80
C VAL A 221 21.42 0.73 9.65
N ILE A 222 22.76 0.85 9.60
CA ILE A 222 23.48 1.92 10.30
C ILE A 222 23.04 3.29 9.80
N SER A 223 22.99 3.49 8.49
CA SER A 223 22.53 4.75 7.88
C SER A 223 21.10 5.11 8.28
N LEU A 224 20.20 4.12 8.37
CA LEU A 224 18.81 4.34 8.79
C LEU A 224 18.71 4.74 10.26
N ASN A 225 19.50 4.12 11.14
CA ASN A 225 19.58 4.47 12.56
C ASN A 225 20.14 5.88 12.77
N ILE A 226 21.16 6.28 12.00
CA ILE A 226 21.70 7.65 12.01
C ILE A 226 20.60 8.65 11.59
N ALA A 227 19.86 8.34 10.50
CA ALA A 227 18.78 9.18 10.03
C ALA A 227 17.67 9.32 11.08
N LEU A 228 17.27 8.22 11.74
CA LEU A 228 16.28 8.25 12.81
C LEU A 228 16.75 9.13 13.98
N SER A 229 17.97 8.92 14.48
CA SER A 229 18.53 9.70 15.57
C SER A 229 18.57 11.20 15.25
N LYS A 230 19.00 11.58 14.05
CA LYS A 230 19.00 12.96 13.57
C LYS A 230 17.59 13.51 13.47
N LEU A 231 16.64 12.76 12.89
CA LEU A 231 15.23 13.19 12.79
C LEU A 231 14.58 13.37 14.15
N LEU A 232 14.78 12.45 15.10
CA LEU A 232 14.27 12.58 16.47
C LEU A 232 14.77 13.84 17.18
N SER A 233 15.98 14.31 16.87
CA SER A 233 16.56 15.51 17.49
C SER A 233 16.05 16.84 16.91
N ILE A 234 15.56 16.84 15.66
CA ILE A 234 15.16 18.08 14.96
C ILE A 234 13.64 18.15 14.66
N SER A 235 12.90 17.08 14.94
CA SER A 235 11.48 16.99 14.57
C SER A 235 10.55 17.18 15.76
N LYS A 236 9.41 17.82 15.53
CA LYS A 236 8.35 18.01 16.52
C LYS A 236 7.48 16.78 16.69
N GLN A 237 7.29 16.02 15.59
CA GLN A 237 6.40 14.85 15.56
C GLN A 237 6.89 13.81 14.57
N PHE A 238 6.53 12.53 14.81
CA PHE A 238 6.84 11.44 13.90
C PHE A 238 5.66 10.49 13.65
N TYR A 239 5.74 9.86 12.49
CA TYR A 239 4.89 8.75 12.07
C TYR A 239 5.75 7.63 11.48
N LEU A 240 5.96 6.55 12.24
CA LEU A 240 6.71 5.37 11.82
C LEU A 240 5.76 4.31 11.29
N ILE A 241 6.05 3.77 10.11
CA ILE A 241 5.15 2.88 9.37
C ILE A 241 5.87 1.58 9.04
N GLY A 242 5.23 0.44 9.30
CA GLY A 242 5.74 -0.86 8.90
C GLY A 242 4.67 -1.94 8.88
N PRO A 243 4.92 -3.06 8.18
CA PRO A 243 4.06 -4.23 8.23
C PRO A 243 4.44 -5.13 9.41
N PHE A 244 3.45 -5.77 10.05
CA PHE A 244 3.61 -6.89 10.98
C PHE A 244 4.77 -6.75 11.97
N ILE A 245 4.79 -5.65 12.73
CA ILE A 245 5.81 -5.42 13.75
C ILE A 245 5.28 -5.98 15.06
N GLU A 246 5.95 -6.99 15.58
CA GLU A 246 5.59 -7.64 16.84
C GLU A 246 6.26 -6.97 18.03
N ASP A 247 7.48 -6.44 17.83
CA ASP A 247 8.30 -5.90 18.89
C ASP A 247 8.88 -4.53 18.53
N ILE A 248 8.64 -3.56 19.41
CA ILE A 248 9.16 -2.18 19.31
C ILE A 248 10.07 -1.84 20.52
N ARG A 249 10.51 -2.86 21.27
CA ARG A 249 11.47 -2.69 22.36
C ARG A 249 12.73 -1.97 21.88
N GLY A 250 13.25 -1.09 22.68
CA GLY A 250 14.38 -0.23 22.34
C GLY A 250 14.00 1.09 21.66
N LEU A 251 12.86 1.16 20.97
CA LEU A 251 12.39 2.44 20.42
C LEU A 251 11.93 3.36 21.56
N SER A 252 11.24 2.82 22.57
CA SER A 252 10.80 3.57 23.76
C SER A 252 11.95 4.19 24.58
N ASP A 253 13.17 3.67 24.41
CA ASP A 253 14.35 4.17 25.13
C ASP A 253 14.96 5.42 24.47
N VAL A 254 14.69 5.62 23.18
CA VAL A 254 15.33 6.67 22.38
C VAL A 254 14.33 7.67 21.78
N ALA A 255 13.07 7.30 21.64
CA ALA A 255 12.03 8.14 21.07
C ALA A 255 11.13 8.76 22.15
N PRO A 256 10.56 9.96 21.93
CA PRO A 256 9.50 10.52 22.77
C PRO A 256 8.27 9.58 22.82
N ASP A 257 7.38 9.84 23.78
CA ASP A 257 6.11 9.10 23.90
C ASP A 257 5.36 9.01 22.58
N PHE A 258 4.83 7.83 22.30
CA PHE A 258 4.10 7.55 21.08
C PHE A 258 2.93 6.57 21.30
N TYR A 259 1.96 6.63 20.42
CA TYR A 259 0.85 5.68 20.38
C TYR A 259 1.18 4.54 19.42
N TYR A 260 1.24 3.31 19.94
CA TYR A 260 1.45 2.13 19.11
C TYR A 260 0.13 1.59 18.60
N VAL A 261 -0.03 1.52 17.27
CA VAL A 261 -1.19 0.96 16.60
C VAL A 261 -0.77 -0.33 15.91
N ASN A 262 -1.27 -1.46 16.40
CA ASN A 262 -1.17 -2.74 15.70
C ASN A 262 -2.55 -3.13 15.18
N THR A 263 -2.67 -3.35 13.87
CA THR A 263 -3.95 -3.62 13.23
C THR A 263 -3.85 -4.54 12.03
N ASN A 264 -4.84 -5.41 11.89
CA ASN A 264 -5.06 -6.25 10.71
C ASN A 264 -6.15 -5.67 9.78
N PHE A 265 -6.42 -4.36 9.88
CA PHE A 265 -7.41 -3.72 9.04
C PHE A 265 -7.02 -3.84 7.56
N ASN A 266 -7.82 -4.58 6.80
CA ASN A 266 -7.64 -4.80 5.37
C ASN A 266 -8.66 -3.99 4.56
N THR A 267 -8.26 -3.51 3.40
CA THR A 267 -9.13 -2.80 2.45
C THR A 267 -9.29 -3.54 1.13
N VAL A 268 -8.63 -4.69 0.99
CA VAL A 268 -8.70 -5.56 -0.18
C VAL A 268 -8.93 -7.00 0.28
N ALA A 269 -9.62 -7.78 -0.53
CA ALA A 269 -9.71 -9.22 -0.37
C ALA A 269 -8.49 -9.88 -1.03
N VAL A 270 -7.92 -10.89 -0.36
CA VAL A 270 -6.71 -11.57 -0.83
C VAL A 270 -6.92 -13.08 -0.81
N ASN A 271 -6.69 -13.73 -1.95
CA ASN A 271 -6.62 -15.18 -2.04
C ASN A 271 -5.16 -15.61 -2.06
N ILE A 272 -4.78 -16.48 -1.13
CA ILE A 272 -3.44 -17.03 -1.04
C ILE A 272 -3.49 -18.49 -1.44
N TYR A 273 -2.78 -18.83 -2.53
CA TYR A 273 -2.64 -20.20 -2.99
C TYR A 273 -1.19 -20.64 -2.82
N GLU A 274 -0.98 -21.67 -2.02
CA GLU A 274 0.33 -22.26 -1.78
C GLU A 274 0.47 -23.57 -2.56
N PHE A 275 1.55 -23.71 -3.32
CA PHE A 275 1.84 -24.91 -4.08
C PHE A 275 3.16 -25.52 -3.62
N ASN A 276 3.11 -26.76 -3.13
CA ASN A 276 4.29 -27.52 -2.74
C ASN A 276 4.95 -28.14 -3.99
N LEU A 277 5.89 -27.41 -4.57
CA LEU A 277 6.69 -27.85 -5.70
C LEU A 277 8.11 -28.20 -5.23
N ALA A 278 8.74 -29.22 -5.87
CA ALA A 278 10.12 -29.54 -5.57
C ALA A 278 11.04 -28.34 -5.80
N ALA A 279 11.91 -28.05 -4.83
CA ALA A 279 12.71 -26.82 -4.80
C ALA A 279 13.55 -26.59 -6.06
N ASN A 280 13.99 -27.68 -6.72
CA ASN A 280 14.85 -27.65 -7.89
C ASN A 280 14.13 -27.88 -9.23
N ASP A 281 12.80 -28.04 -9.20
CA ASP A 281 12.03 -28.24 -10.44
C ASP A 281 11.59 -26.89 -11.01
N VAL A 282 12.46 -26.30 -11.82
CA VAL A 282 12.22 -25.05 -12.52
C VAL A 282 11.06 -25.19 -13.52
N ASN A 283 10.91 -26.38 -14.13
CA ASN A 283 9.87 -26.64 -15.10
C ASN A 283 8.49 -26.65 -14.44
N ALA A 284 8.32 -27.39 -13.33
CA ALA A 284 7.05 -27.42 -12.60
C ALA A 284 6.59 -26.04 -12.11
N LYS A 285 7.52 -25.16 -11.68
CA LYS A 285 7.21 -23.79 -11.32
C LYS A 285 6.69 -22.96 -12.50
N GLY A 286 7.36 -23.10 -13.66
CA GLY A 286 6.95 -22.42 -14.89
C GLY A 286 5.59 -22.93 -15.39
N ASP A 287 5.37 -24.23 -15.40
CA ASP A 287 4.09 -24.84 -15.81
C ASP A 287 2.94 -24.37 -14.90
N LYS A 288 3.16 -24.33 -13.58
CA LYS A 288 2.15 -23.85 -12.64
C LYS A 288 1.87 -22.37 -12.79
N THR A 289 2.88 -21.56 -13.09
CA THR A 289 2.69 -20.12 -13.37
C THR A 289 1.80 -19.93 -14.59
N ILE A 290 2.03 -20.69 -15.67
CA ILE A 290 1.22 -20.61 -16.89
C ILE A 290 -0.21 -21.09 -16.63
N GLU A 291 -0.39 -22.19 -15.90
CA GLU A 291 -1.71 -22.69 -15.49
C GLU A 291 -2.53 -21.62 -14.78
N ILE A 292 -1.90 -20.91 -13.81
CA ILE A 292 -2.53 -19.83 -13.04
C ILE A 292 -2.92 -18.68 -13.98
N LEU A 293 -2.02 -18.25 -14.87
CA LEU A 293 -2.27 -17.15 -15.79
C LEU A 293 -3.37 -17.47 -16.81
N LYS A 294 -3.48 -18.73 -17.25
CA LYS A 294 -4.57 -19.18 -18.12
C LYS A 294 -5.93 -19.25 -17.40
N LYS A 295 -5.92 -19.41 -16.08
CA LYS A 295 -7.13 -19.53 -15.25
C LYS A 295 -7.70 -18.18 -14.82
N TYR A 296 -6.83 -17.20 -14.54
CA TYR A 296 -7.25 -15.90 -14.02
C TYR A 296 -7.06 -14.82 -15.07
N ASP A 297 -8.15 -14.16 -15.43
CA ASP A 297 -8.16 -12.98 -16.29
C ASP A 297 -7.93 -11.73 -15.44
N GLY A 298 -6.99 -10.88 -15.85
CA GLY A 298 -6.71 -9.63 -15.14
C GLY A 298 -5.23 -9.24 -15.10
N GLN A 299 -4.94 -8.12 -14.44
CA GLN A 299 -3.57 -7.63 -14.29
C GLN A 299 -2.78 -8.54 -13.35
N THR A 300 -1.64 -9.04 -13.83
CA THR A 300 -0.80 -9.98 -13.09
C THR A 300 0.63 -9.47 -12.95
N ILE A 301 1.18 -9.56 -11.73
CA ILE A 301 2.59 -9.28 -11.44
C ILE A 301 3.27 -10.60 -11.08
N ILE A 302 4.31 -10.99 -11.82
CA ILE A 302 5.10 -12.18 -11.57
C ILE A 302 6.43 -11.77 -10.94
N TYR A 303 6.61 -12.12 -9.66
CA TYR A 303 7.89 -11.91 -9.00
C TYR A 303 8.89 -12.99 -9.41
N CYS A 304 10.03 -12.59 -9.94
CA CYS A 304 11.12 -13.47 -10.34
C CYS A 304 12.37 -13.21 -9.49
N ARG A 305 13.06 -14.28 -9.09
CA ARG A 305 14.26 -14.19 -8.24
C ARG A 305 15.44 -13.47 -8.92
N SER A 306 15.50 -13.51 -10.24
CA SER A 306 16.56 -12.90 -11.03
C SER A 306 16.06 -12.44 -12.40
N PRO A 307 16.77 -11.51 -13.08
CA PRO A 307 16.45 -11.13 -14.46
C PRO A 307 16.42 -12.31 -15.44
N ASN A 308 17.28 -13.29 -15.24
CA ASN A 308 17.30 -14.50 -16.07
C ASN A 308 16.02 -15.33 -15.91
N SER A 309 15.56 -15.54 -14.66
CA SER A 309 14.27 -16.21 -14.39
C SER A 309 13.11 -15.46 -15.02
N ALA A 310 13.11 -14.11 -14.98
CA ALA A 310 12.09 -13.30 -15.62
C ALA A 310 12.07 -13.52 -17.15
N SER A 311 13.25 -13.53 -17.78
CA SER A 311 13.40 -13.79 -19.21
C SER A 311 12.93 -15.19 -19.61
N GLU A 312 13.19 -16.21 -18.78
CA GLU A 312 12.70 -17.58 -19.02
C GLU A 312 11.18 -17.67 -18.94
N ILE A 313 10.56 -17.05 -17.94
CA ILE A 313 9.11 -17.00 -17.82
C ILE A 313 8.49 -16.31 -19.05
N VAL A 314 9.03 -15.17 -19.48
CA VAL A 314 8.55 -14.45 -20.66
C VAL A 314 8.64 -15.33 -21.92
N LYS A 315 9.76 -16.02 -22.14
CA LYS A 315 9.91 -16.96 -23.29
C LYS A 315 8.86 -18.06 -23.27
N ARG A 316 8.56 -18.61 -22.10
CA ARG A 316 7.53 -19.65 -21.95
C ARG A 316 6.12 -19.10 -22.22
N LEU A 317 5.80 -17.89 -21.71
CA LEU A 317 4.51 -17.24 -21.98
C LEU A 317 4.29 -17.05 -23.48
N ILE A 318 5.34 -16.65 -24.22
CA ILE A 318 5.28 -16.52 -25.68
C ILE A 318 5.06 -17.87 -26.36
N SER A 319 5.82 -18.92 -25.94
CA SER A 319 5.72 -20.25 -26.56
C SER A 319 4.39 -20.95 -26.29
N GLU A 320 3.72 -20.60 -25.19
CA GLU A 320 2.42 -21.16 -24.78
C GLU A 320 1.23 -20.30 -25.25
N GLU A 321 1.50 -19.27 -26.09
CA GLU A 321 0.47 -18.35 -26.62
C GLU A 321 -0.40 -17.73 -25.52
N VAL A 322 0.16 -17.51 -24.31
CA VAL A 322 -0.53 -16.78 -23.26
C VAL A 322 -0.57 -15.32 -23.69
N THR A 323 -1.70 -14.93 -24.27
CA THR A 323 -1.91 -13.56 -24.75
C THR A 323 -2.23 -12.65 -23.58
N GLY A 324 -1.46 -11.57 -23.44
CA GLY A 324 -1.72 -10.49 -22.47
C GLY A 324 -1.31 -9.16 -23.08
N THR A 325 -2.03 -8.11 -22.76
CA THR A 325 -1.60 -6.73 -23.06
C THR A 325 -0.56 -6.33 -22.03
N PHE A 326 0.70 -6.23 -22.45
CA PHE A 326 1.74 -5.57 -21.65
C PHE A 326 1.48 -4.06 -21.60
N SER A 327 1.70 -3.43 -20.44
CA SER A 327 1.57 -1.98 -20.38
C SER A 327 2.55 -1.34 -21.37
N SER A 328 2.09 -0.37 -22.15
CA SER A 328 2.93 0.38 -23.09
C SER A 328 4.14 1.05 -22.38
N GLU A 329 4.01 1.38 -21.10
CA GLU A 329 5.07 1.91 -20.27
C GLU A 329 6.20 0.91 -20.00
N TYR A 330 5.87 -0.38 -19.75
CA TYR A 330 6.89 -1.41 -19.56
C TYR A 330 7.69 -1.66 -20.83
N VAL A 331 7.02 -1.72 -21.97
CA VAL A 331 7.66 -1.90 -23.29
C VAL A 331 8.57 -0.71 -23.62
N SER A 332 8.13 0.52 -23.36
CA SER A 332 8.94 1.73 -23.50
C SER A 332 10.19 1.68 -22.61
N TRP A 333 10.01 1.35 -21.32
CA TRP A 333 11.12 1.24 -20.36
C TRP A 333 12.15 0.19 -20.77
N VAL A 334 11.72 -0.97 -21.30
CA VAL A 334 12.60 -2.01 -21.81
C VAL A 334 13.37 -1.55 -23.05
N LYS A 335 12.72 -0.81 -23.95
CA LYS A 335 13.35 -0.25 -25.16
C LYS A 335 14.40 0.82 -24.85
N ASP A 336 14.21 1.57 -23.78
CA ASP A 336 15.10 2.70 -23.40
C ASP A 336 16.36 2.27 -22.63
N ARG A 337 16.47 1.00 -22.20
CA ARG A 337 17.67 0.52 -21.50
C ARG A 337 18.84 0.25 -22.46
N GLU A 338 20.00 0.83 -22.17
CA GLU A 338 21.24 0.55 -22.90
C GLU A 338 21.92 -0.73 -22.33
N GLY A 339 22.45 -1.60 -23.22
CA GLY A 339 23.25 -2.76 -22.86
C GLY A 339 22.96 -4.03 -23.66
N ALA A 340 23.76 -5.08 -23.48
CA ALA A 340 23.71 -6.34 -24.25
C ALA A 340 22.35 -7.09 -24.15
N ASN A 341 21.61 -6.88 -23.07
CA ASN A 341 20.28 -7.47 -22.86
C ASN A 341 19.15 -6.73 -23.60
N LYS A 342 19.41 -5.51 -24.11
CA LYS A 342 18.41 -4.66 -24.80
C LYS A 342 17.85 -5.35 -26.05
N GLN A 343 18.70 -5.96 -26.86
CA GLN A 343 18.30 -6.60 -28.11
C GLN A 343 17.40 -7.82 -27.88
N VAL A 344 17.70 -8.63 -26.88
CA VAL A 344 16.93 -9.86 -26.57
C VAL A 344 15.55 -9.50 -26.01
N ILE A 345 15.51 -8.54 -25.08
CA ILE A 345 14.25 -8.14 -24.43
C ILE A 345 13.39 -7.29 -25.37
N SER A 346 13.98 -6.42 -26.21
CA SER A 346 13.20 -5.62 -27.16
C SER A 346 12.60 -6.47 -28.30
N SER A 347 13.34 -7.46 -28.80
CA SER A 347 12.81 -8.39 -29.82
C SER A 347 11.67 -9.27 -29.28
N GLN A 348 11.72 -9.63 -27.99
CA GLN A 348 10.65 -10.37 -27.34
C GLN A 348 9.44 -9.47 -27.02
N ALA A 349 9.66 -8.22 -26.60
CA ALA A 349 8.59 -7.24 -26.40
C ALA A 349 7.85 -6.93 -27.70
N ASP A 350 8.56 -6.78 -28.81
CA ASP A 350 7.95 -6.54 -30.13
C ASP A 350 7.13 -7.76 -30.65
N SER A 351 7.48 -8.99 -30.23
CA SER A 351 6.69 -10.18 -30.54
C SER A 351 5.43 -10.33 -29.70
N LEU A 352 5.39 -9.70 -28.51
CA LEU A 352 4.24 -9.69 -27.60
C LEU A 352 3.21 -8.60 -27.93
N ILE A 353 3.60 -7.58 -28.70
CA ILE A 353 2.71 -6.48 -29.13
C ILE A 353 1.97 -6.82 -30.46
N LYS A 354 2.43 -7.82 -31.18
CA LYS A 354 1.78 -8.32 -32.40
C LYS A 354 0.71 -9.35 -32.08
#